data_dee751836e7bfc04b796beccf5685f41
#
_entry.id   dee751836e7bfc04b796beccf5685f41
#
_cell.length_a   1.000
_cell.length_b   1.000
_cell.length_c   1.000
_cell.angle_alpha   90.00
_cell.angle_beta   90.00
_cell.angle_gamma   90.00
#
_symmetry.space_group_name_H-M   'P 1'
#
loop_
_entity.id
_entity.type
_entity.pdbx_description
1 polymer ?
#
loop_
_entity_poly.entity_id
_entity_poly.type
_entity_poly.pdbx_seq_one_letter_code
_entity_poly.pdbx_strand_id
1 'polypeptide(L)'
;MRHTARLVERFAQIQFGQSVADVPEEFQQRKRGEADKISGKVYSQNNMRPYPDKPSPTIPASFQSNFVHPYLNRNYTAREGARLQSFPDTYIFCGKRTTMSWEKNLSQYQQIGNAVPPLLANAIAQKIADYFA
;
A
#
# COMPACT_ATOMS: atom_id res chain seq x y z
N MET A 1 -2.17 -11.62 6.50
CA MET A 1 -1.10 -11.73 5.49
C MET A 1 0.10 -12.37 6.18
N ARG A 2 0.68 -13.42 5.60
CA ARG A 2 1.88 -14.07 6.16
C ARG A 2 3.09 -13.58 5.39
N HIS A 3 4.09 -13.09 6.12
CA HIS A 3 5.40 -12.73 5.58
C HIS A 3 6.46 -13.71 6.09
N THR A 4 7.61 -13.79 5.40
CA THR A 4 8.77 -14.53 5.91
C THR A 4 9.35 -13.81 7.13
N ALA A 5 10.01 -14.56 8.03
CA ALA A 5 10.66 -13.99 9.23
C ALA A 5 11.58 -12.82 8.85
N ARG A 6 12.44 -13.00 7.86
CA ARG A 6 13.36 -11.96 7.35
C ARG A 6 12.61 -10.67 6.90
N LEU A 7 11.42 -10.80 6.31
CA LEU A 7 10.66 -9.62 5.89
C LEU A 7 10.04 -8.90 7.09
N VAL A 8 9.59 -9.64 8.09
CA VAL A 8 9.07 -9.10 9.36
C VAL A 8 10.18 -8.36 10.12
N GLU A 9 11.38 -8.94 10.19
CA GLU A 9 12.56 -8.30 10.79
C GLU A 9 12.93 -7.00 10.07
N ARG A 10 12.93 -7.00 8.73
CA ARG A 10 13.13 -5.78 7.93
C ARG A 10 12.10 -4.71 8.27
N PHE A 11 10.83 -5.08 8.32
CA PHE A 11 9.77 -4.12 8.66
C PHE A 11 9.93 -3.56 10.06
N ALA A 12 10.46 -4.33 11.01
CA ALA A 12 10.73 -3.86 12.35
C ALA A 12 11.79 -2.74 12.40
N GLN A 13 12.68 -2.68 11.41
CA GLN A 13 13.71 -1.62 11.32
C GLN A 13 13.17 -0.32 10.69
N ILE A 14 12.01 -0.35 10.01
CA ILE A 14 11.45 0.82 9.34
C ILE A 14 10.67 1.64 10.36
N GLN A 15 11.15 2.84 10.68
CA GLN A 15 10.47 3.79 11.57
C GLN A 15 9.40 4.61 10.84
N PHE A 16 8.62 5.41 11.56
CA PHE A 16 7.63 6.29 10.96
C PHE A 16 8.29 7.28 9.99
N GLY A 17 7.72 7.39 8.80
CA GLY A 17 8.22 8.23 7.72
C GLY A 17 9.38 7.63 6.92
N GLN A 18 9.95 6.50 7.35
CA GLN A 18 11.01 5.79 6.67
C GLN A 18 10.46 4.71 5.71
N SER A 19 11.33 4.25 4.83
CA SER A 19 11.09 3.19 3.87
C SER A 19 12.16 2.10 3.94
N VAL A 20 12.05 1.09 3.09
CA VAL A 20 13.10 0.07 2.97
C VAL A 20 14.44 0.64 2.49
N ALA A 21 14.47 1.86 1.94
CA ALA A 21 15.72 2.52 1.55
C ALA A 21 16.55 3.00 2.76
N ASP A 22 15.89 3.24 3.88
CA ASP A 22 16.49 3.84 5.08
C ASP A 22 16.96 2.80 6.11
N VAL A 23 16.66 1.49 5.86
CA VAL A 23 17.09 0.43 6.79
C VAL A 23 18.59 0.10 6.64
N PRO A 24 19.25 -0.40 7.70
CA PRO A 24 20.61 -0.88 7.62
C PRO A 24 20.81 -1.88 6.48
N GLU A 25 22.01 -1.88 5.90
CA GLU A 25 22.35 -2.67 4.71
C GLU A 25 22.04 -4.16 4.86
N GLU A 26 22.24 -4.71 6.04
CA GLU A 26 21.96 -6.12 6.36
C GLU A 26 20.47 -6.51 6.20
N PHE A 27 19.56 -5.54 6.37
CA PHE A 27 18.10 -5.72 6.20
C PHE A 27 17.60 -5.35 4.81
N GLN A 28 18.42 -4.75 3.97
CA GLN A 28 18.01 -4.36 2.62
C GLN A 28 17.74 -5.58 1.73
N GLN A 29 16.95 -5.35 0.68
CA GLN A 29 16.60 -6.42 -0.25
C GLN A 29 17.82 -6.85 -1.07
N ARG A 30 18.12 -8.13 -1.08
CA ARG A 30 19.18 -8.70 -1.89
C ARG A 30 18.68 -9.02 -3.31
N LYS A 31 19.56 -8.92 -4.28
CA LYS A 31 19.27 -9.27 -5.67
C LYS A 31 19.02 -10.76 -5.81
N ARG A 32 17.99 -11.13 -6.57
CA ARG A 32 17.65 -12.54 -6.77
C ARG A 32 18.78 -13.24 -7.55
N GLY A 33 19.34 -14.30 -6.97
CA GLY A 33 20.47 -15.06 -7.56
C GLY A 33 21.86 -14.53 -7.25
N GLU A 34 21.97 -13.33 -6.62
CA GLU A 34 23.23 -12.69 -6.21
C GLU A 34 23.07 -12.19 -4.75
N ALA A 35 23.14 -13.11 -3.78
CA ALA A 35 22.84 -12.81 -2.37
C ALA A 35 23.77 -11.75 -1.74
N ASP A 36 24.95 -11.56 -2.28
CA ASP A 36 25.95 -10.59 -1.83
C ASP A 36 25.64 -9.17 -2.30
N LYS A 37 24.77 -8.99 -3.30
CA LYS A 37 24.44 -7.70 -3.86
C LYS A 37 23.08 -7.21 -3.39
N ILE A 38 23.02 -5.94 -2.99
CA ILE A 38 21.76 -5.27 -2.72
C ILE A 38 20.98 -5.12 -4.03
N SER A 39 19.67 -5.37 -4.00
CA SER A 39 18.80 -5.14 -5.13
C SER A 39 18.85 -3.67 -5.54
N GLY A 40 19.22 -3.39 -6.81
CA GLY A 40 19.33 -2.03 -7.30
C GLY A 40 17.98 -1.28 -7.24
N LYS A 41 18.06 0.06 -7.21
CA LYS A 41 16.97 1.04 -7.14
C LYS A 41 15.86 0.68 -6.14
N VAL A 42 16.15 0.95 -4.88
CA VAL A 42 15.12 0.99 -3.85
C VAL A 42 14.44 2.36 -3.94
N TYR A 43 13.16 2.38 -4.29
CA TYR A 43 12.39 3.61 -4.27
C TYR A 43 11.96 3.92 -2.84
N SER A 44 12.04 5.19 -2.43
CA SER A 44 11.61 5.68 -1.11
C SER A 44 10.14 5.36 -0.76
N GLN A 45 9.32 5.04 -1.76
CA GLN A 45 7.92 4.63 -1.57
C GLN A 45 7.74 3.11 -1.37
N ASN A 46 8.81 2.31 -1.47
CA ASN A 46 8.69 0.87 -1.26
C ASN A 46 8.73 0.53 0.23
N ASN A 47 7.67 -0.11 0.70
CA ASN A 47 7.52 -0.48 2.11
C ASN A 47 7.74 0.70 3.06
N MET A 48 7.17 1.88 2.74
CA MET A 48 7.20 3.02 3.63
C MET A 48 6.25 2.80 4.81
N ARG A 49 6.69 3.15 6.03
CA ARG A 49 5.83 3.17 7.22
C ARG A 49 5.28 4.58 7.42
N PRO A 50 4.01 4.85 7.13
CA PRO A 50 3.43 6.17 7.30
C PRO A 50 3.30 6.55 8.78
N TYR A 51 3.22 7.85 9.06
CA TYR A 51 2.90 8.35 10.37
C TYR A 51 1.43 8.04 10.72
N PRO A 52 1.14 7.54 11.93
CA PRO A 52 -0.22 7.18 12.32
C PRO A 52 -1.15 8.37 12.56
N ASP A 53 -0.57 9.53 12.85
CA ASP A 53 -1.23 10.81 13.20
C ASP A 53 -1.30 11.79 12.02
N LYS A 54 -0.87 11.39 10.84
CA LYS A 54 -0.91 12.20 9.62
C LYS A 54 -1.84 11.59 8.57
N PRO A 55 -2.35 12.39 7.63
CA PRO A 55 -3.08 11.86 6.48
C PRO A 55 -2.27 10.79 5.76
N SER A 56 -2.94 9.72 5.33
CA SER A 56 -2.29 8.67 4.57
C SER A 56 -1.74 9.21 3.25
N PRO A 57 -0.56 8.78 2.83
CA PRO A 57 -0.12 9.00 1.46
C PRO A 57 -1.11 8.41 0.45
N THR A 58 -1.05 8.88 -0.79
CA THR A 58 -1.85 8.36 -1.90
C THR A 58 -1.75 6.84 -1.99
N ILE A 59 -2.88 6.17 -2.12
CA ILE A 59 -2.98 4.72 -2.26
C ILE A 59 -2.89 4.34 -3.75
N PRO A 60 -1.74 3.91 -4.26
CA PRO A 60 -1.61 3.50 -5.66
C PRO A 60 -2.13 2.07 -5.87
N ALA A 61 -2.31 1.66 -7.12
CA ALA A 61 -2.71 0.30 -7.48
C ALA A 61 -1.76 -0.79 -6.94
N SER A 62 -0.51 -0.42 -6.67
CA SER A 62 0.54 -1.30 -6.12
C SER A 62 0.70 -1.21 -4.59
N PHE A 63 -0.24 -0.58 -3.86
CA PHE A 63 -0.04 -0.27 -2.44
C PHE A 63 0.25 -1.48 -1.55
N GLN A 64 -0.01 -2.69 -2.03
CA GLN A 64 0.37 -3.92 -1.34
C GLN A 64 1.86 -3.97 -0.95
N SER A 65 2.73 -3.43 -1.81
CA SER A 65 4.19 -3.40 -1.60
C SER A 65 4.72 -2.02 -1.21
N ASN A 66 3.88 -1.00 -1.23
CA ASN A 66 4.30 0.37 -0.96
C ASN A 66 4.28 0.71 0.52
N PHE A 67 3.39 0.12 1.30
CA PHE A 67 3.20 0.51 2.69
C PHE A 67 3.34 -0.63 3.68
N VAL A 68 4.05 -0.35 4.76
CA VAL A 68 4.05 -1.13 6.00
C VAL A 68 3.01 -0.54 6.94
N HIS A 69 2.25 -1.39 7.62
CA HIS A 69 1.26 -0.95 8.61
C HIS A 69 1.94 -0.14 9.73
N PRO A 70 1.37 1.00 10.20
CA PRO A 70 2.02 1.86 11.19
C PRO A 70 2.46 1.11 12.45
N TYR A 71 1.63 0.24 12.97
CA TYR A 71 1.87 -0.45 14.24
C TYR A 71 2.28 -1.93 14.11
N LEU A 72 2.19 -2.51 12.92
CA LEU A 72 2.45 -3.94 12.69
C LEU A 72 3.53 -4.13 11.63
N ASN A 73 4.40 -5.13 11.81
CA ASN A 73 5.47 -5.45 10.87
C ASN A 73 4.93 -6.28 9.69
N ARG A 74 3.96 -5.73 8.97
CA ARG A 74 3.37 -6.30 7.75
C ARG A 74 2.89 -5.18 6.82
N ASN A 75 2.66 -5.51 5.56
CA ASN A 75 2.02 -4.58 4.64
C ASN A 75 0.52 -4.41 4.96
N TYR A 76 -0.09 -3.39 4.40
CA TYR A 76 -1.55 -3.21 4.45
C TYR A 76 -2.29 -4.37 3.81
N THR A 77 -3.40 -4.73 4.39
CA THR A 77 -4.40 -5.59 3.74
C THR A 77 -5.23 -4.79 2.73
N ALA A 78 -5.89 -5.48 1.81
CA ALA A 78 -6.82 -4.83 0.87
C ALA A 78 -7.91 -4.05 1.61
N ARG A 79 -8.48 -4.61 2.71
CA ARG A 79 -9.49 -3.94 3.51
C ARG A 79 -9.00 -2.66 4.19
N GLU A 80 -7.77 -2.65 4.71
CA GLU A 80 -7.17 -1.44 5.28
C GLU A 80 -6.97 -0.35 4.21
N GLY A 81 -6.50 -0.72 3.01
CA GLY A 81 -6.42 0.22 1.89
C GLY A 81 -7.79 0.75 1.47
N ALA A 82 -8.82 -0.11 1.45
CA ALA A 82 -10.19 0.31 1.14
C ALA A 82 -10.73 1.32 2.18
N ARG A 83 -10.47 1.11 3.47
CA ARG A 83 -10.84 2.08 4.53
C ARG A 83 -10.13 3.41 4.36
N LEU A 84 -8.83 3.41 4.02
CA LEU A 84 -8.08 4.64 3.72
C LEU A 84 -8.65 5.38 2.51
N GLN A 85 -9.21 4.66 1.54
CA GLN A 85 -9.94 5.20 0.40
C GLN A 85 -11.42 5.50 0.72
N SER A 86 -11.82 5.50 1.99
CA SER A 86 -13.18 5.77 2.45
C SER A 86 -14.28 4.81 1.97
N PHE A 87 -13.92 3.60 1.51
CA PHE A 87 -14.92 2.57 1.23
C PHE A 87 -15.52 2.03 2.54
N PRO A 88 -16.84 1.87 2.63
CA PRO A 88 -17.48 1.26 3.78
C PRO A 88 -17.10 -0.24 3.87
N ASP A 89 -17.10 -0.79 5.09
CA ASP A 89 -16.74 -2.19 5.31
C ASP A 89 -17.69 -3.19 4.64
N THR A 90 -18.91 -2.76 4.35
CA THR A 90 -19.92 -3.51 3.61
C THR A 90 -19.63 -3.63 2.11
N TYR A 91 -18.74 -2.77 1.57
CA TYR A 91 -18.40 -2.84 0.15
C TYR A 91 -17.49 -4.04 -0.14
N ILE A 92 -17.90 -4.87 -1.10
CA ILE A 92 -17.19 -6.10 -1.46
C ILE A 92 -16.44 -5.91 -2.76
N PHE A 93 -15.12 -6.05 -2.70
CA PHE A 93 -14.26 -6.13 -3.89
C PHE A 93 -14.21 -7.58 -4.36
N CYS A 94 -14.63 -7.83 -5.59
CA CYS A 94 -14.64 -9.17 -6.18
C CYS A 94 -13.26 -9.53 -6.77
N GLY A 95 -13.06 -10.84 -7.00
CA GLY A 95 -11.86 -11.36 -7.63
C GLY A 95 -10.72 -11.68 -6.67
N LYS A 96 -9.55 -11.97 -7.23
CA LYS A 96 -8.35 -12.35 -6.48
C LYS A 96 -7.83 -11.17 -5.66
N ARG A 97 -7.25 -11.48 -4.50
CA ARG A 97 -6.59 -10.46 -3.68
C ARG A 97 -5.46 -9.79 -4.45
N THR A 98 -4.60 -10.58 -5.07
CA THR A 98 -3.47 -10.14 -5.90
C THR A 98 -3.51 -10.87 -7.23
N THR A 99 -3.05 -10.20 -8.29
CA THR A 99 -2.89 -10.77 -9.63
C THR A 99 -1.44 -10.62 -10.08
N MET A 100 -1.00 -11.50 -10.97
CA MET A 100 0.29 -11.37 -11.65
C MET A 100 0.16 -10.35 -12.79
N SER A 101 1.27 -9.74 -13.21
CA SER A 101 1.27 -8.70 -14.24
C SER A 101 0.68 -9.12 -15.60
N TRP A 102 0.67 -10.42 -15.88
CA TRP A 102 0.11 -11.03 -17.10
C TRP A 102 -1.39 -11.37 -16.98
N GLU A 103 -1.99 -11.26 -15.79
CA GLU A 103 -3.43 -11.53 -15.60
C GLU A 103 -4.26 -10.33 -16.07
N LYS A 104 -5.33 -10.59 -16.82
CA LYS A 104 -6.19 -9.54 -17.40
C LYS A 104 -7.10 -8.86 -16.37
N ASN A 105 -7.47 -9.57 -15.31
CA ASN A 105 -8.41 -9.05 -14.30
C ASN A 105 -7.66 -8.30 -13.20
N LEU A 106 -8.19 -7.14 -12.81
CA LEU A 106 -7.65 -6.36 -11.70
C LEU A 106 -7.80 -7.12 -10.37
N SER A 107 -6.73 -7.15 -9.59
CA SER A 107 -6.79 -7.61 -8.20
C SER A 107 -7.59 -6.65 -7.32
N GLN A 108 -8.01 -7.11 -6.13
CA GLN A 108 -8.65 -6.24 -5.14
C GLN A 108 -7.78 -5.01 -4.80
N TYR A 109 -6.47 -5.19 -4.67
CA TYR A 109 -5.53 -4.07 -4.44
C TYR A 109 -5.53 -3.06 -5.60
N GLN A 110 -5.51 -3.54 -6.83
CA GLN A 110 -5.55 -2.67 -8.01
C GLN A 110 -6.89 -1.95 -8.15
N GLN A 111 -8.01 -2.62 -7.87
CA GLN A 111 -9.33 -1.99 -7.87
C GLN A 111 -9.39 -0.85 -6.86
N ILE A 112 -8.92 -1.08 -5.63
CA ILE A 112 -8.89 -0.07 -4.56
C ILE A 112 -8.00 1.11 -4.94
N GLY A 113 -6.77 0.85 -5.39
CA GLY A 113 -5.82 1.93 -5.71
C GLY A 113 -6.19 2.74 -6.95
N ASN A 114 -6.95 2.16 -7.89
CA ASN A 114 -7.46 2.86 -9.08
C ASN A 114 -8.79 3.58 -8.83
N ALA A 115 -9.43 3.37 -7.69
CA ALA A 115 -10.72 3.96 -7.39
C ALA A 115 -10.61 5.42 -6.94
N VAL A 116 -11.63 6.20 -7.25
CA VAL A 116 -11.86 7.50 -6.60
C VAL A 116 -12.46 7.24 -5.21
N PRO A 117 -11.96 7.84 -4.13
CA PRO A 117 -12.52 7.67 -2.80
C PRO A 117 -14.01 8.10 -2.75
N PRO A 118 -14.92 7.25 -2.27
CA PRO A 118 -16.36 7.55 -2.26
C PRO A 118 -16.74 8.87 -1.57
N LEU A 119 -16.12 9.19 -0.45
CA LEU A 119 -16.40 10.47 0.25
C LEU A 119 -15.93 11.68 -0.56
N LEU A 120 -14.79 11.58 -1.26
CA LEU A 120 -14.34 12.65 -2.16
C LEU A 120 -15.30 12.82 -3.34
N ALA A 121 -15.70 11.71 -3.97
CA ALA A 121 -16.65 11.73 -5.07
C ALA A 121 -17.99 12.36 -4.64
N ASN A 122 -18.49 12.00 -3.46
CA ASN A 122 -19.72 12.58 -2.90
C ASN A 122 -19.59 14.09 -2.68
N ALA A 123 -18.49 14.56 -2.08
CA ALA A 123 -18.27 15.99 -1.83
C ALA A 123 -18.21 16.80 -3.14
N ILE A 124 -17.58 16.26 -4.18
CA ILE A 124 -17.54 16.90 -5.51
C ILE A 124 -18.93 16.91 -6.13
N ALA A 125 -19.66 15.78 -6.09
CA ALA A 125 -21.00 15.68 -6.66
C ALA A 125 -21.99 16.66 -6.01
N GLN A 126 -21.92 16.84 -4.69
CA GLN A 126 -22.73 17.83 -3.99
C GLN A 126 -22.44 19.26 -4.47
N LYS A 127 -21.15 19.62 -4.65
CA LYS A 127 -20.78 20.95 -5.17
C LYS A 127 -21.26 21.20 -6.59
N ILE A 128 -21.23 20.15 -7.42
CA ILE A 128 -21.79 20.24 -8.79
C ILE A 128 -23.30 20.41 -8.74
N ALA A 129 -24.00 19.64 -7.90
CA ALA A 129 -25.44 19.76 -7.75
C ALA A 129 -25.86 21.15 -7.26
N ASP A 130 -25.16 21.70 -6.25
CA ASP A 130 -25.39 23.06 -5.74
C ASP A 130 -25.21 24.15 -6.82
N TYR A 131 -24.31 23.91 -7.80
CA TYR A 131 -24.06 24.85 -8.88
C TYR A 131 -25.21 24.87 -9.92
N PHE A 132 -25.92 23.76 -10.12
CA PHE A 132 -27.02 23.64 -11.05
C PHE A 132 -28.41 23.80 -10.40
N ALA A 133 -28.48 23.95 -9.09
CA ALA A 133 -29.73 24.21 -8.37
C ALA A 133 -30.06 25.70 -8.34
#